data_3bce580294fffa28568f91930e75bcc0
#
_entry.id   3bce580294fffa28568f91930e75bcc0
#
_cell.length_a   1.000
_cell.length_b   1.000
_cell.length_c   1.000
_cell.angle_alpha   90.00
_cell.angle_beta   90.00
_cell.angle_gamma   90.00
#
_symmetry.space_group_name_H-M   'P 1'
#
loop_
_entity.id
_entity.type
_entity.pdbx_description
1 polymer ?
#
loop_
_entity_poly.entity_id
_entity_poly.type
_entity_poly.pdbx_seq_one_letter_code
_entity_poly.pdbx_strand_id
1 'polypeptide(L)'
;MKTYLGCEPCILKQLLNTIKISGCNDKVGKKMISRVIKSLENLDYDRSPAANSDIAYITFREVTGIRDPYYDLKRKYNRMALDIYPELEKIVDSAEDRLHTAAKIAIAGNIIDFGIDIKKANTLNLGKIVEDISKMTLALDDYDKFKESLRDSTNILYIADNAGEIVFDKIFIKELVRLNKKVILAVKSEPIINDATMEDAVE
;
A
#
# COMPACT_ATOMS: atom_id res chain seq x y z
N MET A 1 -0.31 12.48 -14.29
CA MET A 1 0.62 11.62 -15.08
C MET A 1 -0.19 10.90 -16.14
N LYS A 2 0.26 10.91 -17.40
CA LYS A 2 -0.39 10.19 -18.51
C LYS A 2 0.25 8.83 -18.71
N THR A 3 -0.48 7.89 -19.28
CA THR A 3 0.04 6.57 -19.67
C THR A 3 1.11 6.73 -20.77
N TYR A 4 2.08 5.87 -20.77
CA TYR A 4 3.15 5.79 -21.79
C TYR A 4 3.43 4.33 -22.16
N LEU A 5 4.19 4.09 -23.20
CA LEU A 5 4.42 2.74 -23.76
C LEU A 5 4.88 1.70 -22.75
N GLY A 6 5.71 2.10 -21.76
CA GLY A 6 6.17 1.22 -20.69
C GLY A 6 5.09 0.75 -19.72
N CYS A 7 3.88 1.35 -19.73
CA CYS A 7 2.78 0.93 -18.88
C CYS A 7 2.12 -0.37 -19.37
N GLU A 8 2.14 -0.66 -20.66
CA GLU A 8 1.53 -1.89 -21.21
C GLU A 8 2.18 -3.18 -20.67
N PRO A 9 3.51 -3.35 -20.72
CA PRO A 9 4.13 -4.53 -20.10
C PRO A 9 3.95 -4.55 -18.58
N CYS A 10 3.82 -3.39 -17.91
CA CYS A 10 3.54 -3.33 -16.50
C CYS A 10 2.15 -3.90 -16.17
N ILE A 11 1.11 -3.54 -16.93
CA ILE A 11 -0.26 -4.07 -16.78
C ILE A 11 -0.26 -5.59 -16.97
N LEU A 12 0.45 -6.11 -17.98
CA LEU A 12 0.58 -7.56 -18.20
C LEU A 12 1.31 -8.26 -17.06
N LYS A 13 2.37 -7.64 -16.52
CA LYS A 13 3.10 -8.16 -15.36
C LYS A 13 2.23 -8.22 -14.12
N GLN A 14 1.42 -7.19 -13.86
CA GLN A 14 0.46 -7.17 -12.75
C GLN A 14 -0.55 -8.31 -12.89
N LEU A 15 -1.13 -8.50 -14.09
CA LEU A 15 -2.04 -9.62 -14.35
C LEU A 15 -1.37 -10.98 -14.10
N LEU A 16 -0.14 -11.18 -14.57
CA LEU A 16 0.61 -12.41 -14.34
C LEU A 16 0.85 -12.69 -12.85
N ASN A 17 1.16 -11.66 -12.07
CA ASN A 17 1.32 -11.80 -10.62
C ASN A 17 0.00 -12.17 -9.96
N THR A 18 -1.10 -11.52 -10.35
CA THR A 18 -2.45 -11.82 -9.85
C THR A 18 -2.86 -13.28 -10.15
N ILE A 19 -2.59 -13.76 -11.37
CA ILE A 19 -2.83 -15.16 -11.77
C ILE A 19 -2.04 -16.12 -10.87
N LYS A 20 -0.77 -15.83 -10.61
CA LYS A 20 0.09 -16.68 -9.76
C LYS A 20 -0.39 -16.71 -8.31
N ILE A 21 -0.74 -15.56 -7.76
CA ILE A 21 -1.22 -15.43 -6.36
C ILE A 21 -2.54 -16.17 -6.18
N SER A 22 -3.44 -16.09 -7.15
CA SER A 22 -4.75 -16.75 -7.11
C SER A 22 -4.70 -18.27 -7.32
N GLY A 23 -3.55 -18.83 -7.71
CA GLY A 23 -3.42 -20.26 -8.00
C GLY A 23 -4.16 -20.73 -9.24
N CYS A 24 -4.57 -19.82 -10.14
CA CYS A 24 -5.23 -20.18 -11.39
C CYS A 24 -4.33 -21.03 -12.29
N ASN A 25 -4.94 -22.03 -12.96
CA ASN A 25 -4.20 -22.85 -13.90
C ASN A 25 -3.85 -22.12 -15.20
N ASP A 26 -2.85 -22.62 -15.94
CA ASP A 26 -2.32 -21.99 -17.14
C ASP A 26 -3.36 -21.79 -18.26
N LYS A 27 -4.36 -22.66 -18.38
CA LYS A 27 -5.42 -22.52 -19.37
C LYS A 27 -6.28 -21.28 -19.12
N VAL A 28 -6.64 -21.05 -17.86
CA VAL A 28 -7.40 -19.86 -17.42
C VAL A 28 -6.52 -18.62 -17.53
N GLY A 29 -5.27 -18.71 -17.08
CA GLY A 29 -4.29 -17.62 -17.19
C GLY A 29 -4.08 -17.16 -18.64
N LYS A 30 -3.90 -18.10 -19.57
CA LYS A 30 -3.74 -17.79 -21.01
C LYS A 30 -4.95 -17.07 -21.59
N LYS A 31 -6.17 -17.43 -21.17
CA LYS A 31 -7.40 -16.74 -21.59
C LYS A 31 -7.41 -15.29 -21.13
N MET A 32 -7.03 -15.03 -19.87
CA MET A 32 -6.97 -13.66 -19.31
C MET A 32 -5.92 -12.81 -20.02
N ILE A 33 -4.70 -13.34 -20.20
CA ILE A 33 -3.62 -12.64 -20.91
C ILE A 33 -4.06 -12.27 -22.33
N SER A 34 -4.66 -13.20 -23.08
CA SER A 34 -5.13 -12.93 -24.44
C SER A 34 -6.21 -11.84 -24.49
N ARG A 35 -7.09 -11.76 -23.47
CA ARG A 35 -8.11 -10.69 -23.37
C ARG A 35 -7.47 -9.33 -23.09
N VAL A 36 -6.54 -9.28 -22.13
CA VAL A 36 -5.87 -8.03 -21.77
C VAL A 36 -5.02 -7.52 -22.94
N ILE A 37 -4.28 -8.38 -23.65
CA ILE A 37 -3.52 -7.97 -24.85
C ILE A 37 -4.44 -7.29 -25.87
N LYS A 38 -5.62 -7.86 -26.16
CA LYS A 38 -6.58 -7.24 -27.08
C LYS A 38 -7.09 -5.89 -26.58
N SER A 39 -7.26 -5.73 -25.27
CA SER A 39 -7.70 -4.46 -24.70
C SER A 39 -6.60 -3.39 -24.75
N LEU A 40 -5.31 -3.79 -24.68
CA LEU A 40 -4.17 -2.88 -24.79
C LEU A 40 -4.06 -2.25 -26.18
N GLU A 41 -4.55 -2.92 -27.25
CA GLU A 41 -4.59 -2.34 -28.61
C GLU A 41 -5.36 -1.02 -28.68
N ASN A 42 -6.31 -0.80 -27.75
CA ASN A 42 -7.13 0.41 -27.68
C ASN A 42 -6.92 1.16 -26.36
N LEU A 43 -5.71 1.11 -25.81
CA LEU A 43 -5.40 1.78 -24.55
C LEU A 43 -5.46 3.30 -24.70
N ASP A 44 -6.16 3.95 -23.79
CA ASP A 44 -6.24 5.41 -23.77
C ASP A 44 -5.02 6.02 -23.07
N TYR A 45 -4.10 6.56 -23.84
CA TYR A 45 -2.86 7.16 -23.34
C TYR A 45 -3.07 8.49 -22.62
N ASP A 46 -4.24 9.12 -22.74
CA ASP A 46 -4.57 10.34 -22.01
C ASP A 46 -5.02 10.05 -20.55
N ARG A 47 -5.39 8.82 -20.25
CA ARG A 47 -5.72 8.38 -18.89
C ARG A 47 -4.45 8.12 -18.06
N SER A 48 -4.62 8.10 -16.73
CA SER A 48 -3.52 7.72 -15.82
C SER A 48 -3.19 6.22 -15.94
N PRO A 49 -1.93 5.82 -15.68
CA PRO A 49 -1.55 4.39 -15.66
C PRO A 49 -2.40 3.56 -14.69
N ALA A 50 -2.71 4.11 -13.51
CA ALA A 50 -3.57 3.44 -12.53
C ALA A 50 -4.97 3.15 -13.09
N ALA A 51 -5.60 4.15 -13.74
CA ALA A 51 -6.92 3.99 -14.35
C ALA A 51 -6.93 2.99 -15.52
N ASN A 52 -5.80 2.85 -16.24
CA ASN A 52 -5.67 1.88 -17.32
C ASN A 52 -5.38 0.46 -16.78
N SER A 53 -4.76 0.33 -15.61
CA SER A 53 -4.47 -0.98 -15.01
C SER A 53 -5.72 -1.73 -14.56
N ASP A 54 -6.87 -1.04 -14.37
CA ASP A 54 -8.16 -1.64 -14.07
C ASP A 54 -8.54 -2.77 -15.04
N ILE A 55 -8.11 -2.66 -16.29
CA ILE A 55 -8.33 -3.66 -17.34
C ILE A 55 -7.88 -5.07 -16.91
N ALA A 56 -6.76 -5.17 -16.21
CA ALA A 56 -6.21 -6.45 -15.72
C ALA A 56 -7.11 -7.04 -14.64
N TYR A 57 -7.54 -6.21 -13.68
CA TYR A 57 -8.35 -6.65 -12.53
C TYR A 57 -9.80 -6.93 -12.91
N ILE A 58 -10.39 -6.13 -13.78
CA ILE A 58 -11.72 -6.38 -14.34
C ILE A 58 -11.72 -7.72 -15.08
N THR A 59 -10.73 -7.93 -15.97
CA THR A 59 -10.60 -9.20 -16.71
C THR A 59 -10.43 -10.39 -15.78
N PHE A 60 -9.61 -10.25 -14.72
CA PHE A 60 -9.40 -11.29 -13.73
C PHE A 60 -10.72 -11.66 -13.04
N ARG A 61 -11.44 -10.67 -12.50
CA ARG A 61 -12.72 -10.89 -11.81
C ARG A 61 -13.78 -11.53 -12.71
N GLU A 62 -13.89 -11.06 -13.96
CA GLU A 62 -14.86 -11.61 -14.92
C GLU A 62 -14.58 -13.08 -15.29
N VAL A 63 -13.30 -13.46 -15.35
CA VAL A 63 -12.93 -14.83 -15.77
C VAL A 63 -12.96 -15.81 -14.60
N THR A 64 -12.64 -15.36 -13.39
CA THR A 64 -12.49 -16.24 -12.22
C THR A 64 -13.66 -16.17 -11.24
N GLY A 65 -14.41 -15.06 -11.21
CA GLY A 65 -15.39 -14.76 -10.17
C GLY A 65 -14.77 -14.36 -8.82
N ILE A 66 -13.44 -14.35 -8.70
CA ILE A 66 -12.74 -14.00 -7.46
C ILE A 66 -12.67 -12.47 -7.37
N ARG A 67 -13.26 -11.90 -6.31
CA ARG A 67 -13.29 -10.44 -6.10
C ARG A 67 -11.93 -9.90 -5.68
N ASP A 68 -11.28 -10.51 -4.72
CA ASP A 68 -9.97 -10.10 -4.19
C ASP A 68 -8.99 -11.28 -4.17
N PRO A 69 -8.12 -11.41 -5.18
CA PRO A 69 -7.10 -12.46 -5.19
C PRO A 69 -5.97 -12.23 -4.18
N TYR A 70 -5.85 -11.03 -3.60
CA TYR A 70 -4.84 -10.66 -2.63
C TYR A 70 -5.36 -10.73 -1.18
N TYR A 71 -6.61 -11.10 -0.95
CA TYR A 71 -7.25 -11.07 0.37
C TYR A 71 -6.40 -11.73 1.47
N ASP A 72 -6.01 -13.00 1.29
CA ASP A 72 -5.22 -13.72 2.30
C ASP A 72 -3.84 -13.10 2.50
N LEU A 73 -3.25 -12.58 1.43
CA LEU A 73 -1.94 -11.93 1.46
C LEU A 73 -2.01 -10.62 2.24
N LYS A 74 -3.04 -9.80 2.01
CA LYS A 74 -3.27 -8.54 2.74
C LYS A 74 -3.44 -8.80 4.23
N ARG A 75 -4.29 -9.76 4.60
CA ARG A 75 -4.48 -10.14 6.01
C ARG A 75 -3.19 -10.64 6.66
N LYS A 76 -2.40 -11.40 5.93
CA LYS A 76 -1.08 -11.82 6.42
C LYS A 76 -0.19 -10.62 6.71
N TYR A 77 -0.14 -9.63 5.81
CA TYR A 77 0.69 -8.44 5.97
C TYR A 77 0.21 -7.54 7.09
N ASN A 78 -1.10 -7.31 7.21
CA ASN A 78 -1.68 -6.58 8.33
C ASN A 78 -1.28 -7.24 9.66
N ARG A 79 -1.42 -8.56 9.78
CA ARG A 79 -1.05 -9.28 10.99
C ARG A 79 0.43 -9.16 11.32
N MET A 80 1.31 -9.33 10.33
CA MET A 80 2.76 -9.16 10.53
C MET A 80 3.11 -7.75 11.00
N ALA A 81 2.45 -6.73 10.45
CA ALA A 81 2.62 -5.33 10.87
C ALA A 81 2.06 -5.09 12.28
N LEU A 82 0.90 -5.68 12.62
CA LEU A 82 0.30 -5.61 13.95
C LEU A 82 1.17 -6.29 15.01
N ASP A 83 1.89 -7.37 14.67
CA ASP A 83 2.79 -8.06 15.59
C ASP A 83 3.95 -7.15 16.06
N ILE A 84 4.39 -6.20 15.22
CA ILE A 84 5.45 -5.23 15.58
C ILE A 84 4.92 -3.89 16.07
N TYR A 85 3.63 -3.65 15.93
CA TYR A 85 3.00 -2.38 16.30
C TYR A 85 3.32 -1.93 17.73
N PRO A 86 3.28 -2.80 18.78
CA PRO A 86 3.60 -2.38 20.15
C PRO A 86 5.05 -1.89 20.32
N GLU A 87 5.98 -2.43 19.53
CA GLU A 87 7.39 -2.01 19.57
C GLU A 87 7.57 -0.65 18.89
N LEU A 88 6.88 -0.43 17.78
CA LEU A 88 6.88 0.86 17.09
C LEU A 88 6.24 1.96 17.96
N GLU A 89 5.17 1.64 18.70
CA GLU A 89 4.59 2.58 19.67
C GLU A 89 5.58 2.99 20.76
N LYS A 90 6.33 2.04 21.31
CA LYS A 90 7.37 2.33 22.33
C LYS A 90 8.44 3.28 21.78
N ILE A 91 8.85 3.11 20.50
CA ILE A 91 9.81 4.02 19.86
C ILE A 91 9.26 5.44 19.83
N VAL A 92 8.00 5.62 19.40
CA VAL A 92 7.35 6.93 19.37
C VAL A 92 7.19 7.49 20.78
N ASP A 93 6.79 6.65 21.76
CA ASP A 93 6.59 7.08 23.13
C ASP A 93 7.88 7.56 23.81
N SER A 94 9.03 7.03 23.43
CA SER A 94 10.35 7.41 23.94
C SER A 94 11.04 8.51 23.14
N ALA A 95 10.48 8.93 22.00
CA ALA A 95 11.10 9.90 21.10
C ALA A 95 10.95 11.33 21.63
N GLU A 96 11.97 12.15 21.40
CA GLU A 96 11.94 13.59 21.71
C GLU A 96 10.90 14.32 20.85
N ASP A 97 10.86 14.04 19.54
CA ASP A 97 9.80 14.49 18.63
C ASP A 97 8.97 13.29 18.15
N ARG A 98 7.87 13.05 18.84
CA ARG A 98 6.94 11.93 18.60
C ARG A 98 6.35 11.98 17.19
N LEU A 99 5.94 13.17 16.74
CA LEU A 99 5.28 13.33 15.43
C LEU A 99 6.26 13.04 14.29
N HIS A 100 7.51 13.55 14.40
CA HIS A 100 8.56 13.28 13.40
C HIS A 100 8.90 11.79 13.33
N THR A 101 9.04 11.16 14.50
CA THR A 101 9.32 9.73 14.61
C THR A 101 8.19 8.90 14.01
N ALA A 102 6.93 9.25 14.32
CA ALA A 102 5.78 8.58 13.75
C ALA A 102 5.68 8.75 12.22
N ALA A 103 6.01 9.94 11.70
CA ALA A 103 6.08 10.17 10.26
C ALA A 103 7.14 9.29 9.58
N LYS A 104 8.33 9.14 10.18
CA LYS A 104 9.37 8.23 9.68
C LYS A 104 8.91 6.77 9.70
N ILE A 105 8.18 6.36 10.72
CA ILE A 105 7.61 5.02 10.81
C ILE A 105 6.61 4.79 9.67
N ALA A 106 5.70 5.72 9.40
CA ALA A 106 4.76 5.61 8.29
C ALA A 106 5.48 5.51 6.93
N ILE A 107 6.52 6.35 6.70
CA ILE A 107 7.35 6.27 5.50
C ILE A 107 8.04 4.90 5.38
N ALA A 108 8.53 4.34 6.48
CA ALA A 108 9.17 3.03 6.51
C ALA A 108 8.18 1.91 6.14
N GLY A 109 6.91 2.03 6.52
CA GLY A 109 5.85 1.09 6.16
C GLY A 109 5.73 0.88 4.65
N ASN A 110 5.91 1.94 3.86
CA ASN A 110 5.92 1.86 2.39
C ASN A 110 7.21 1.22 1.83
N ILE A 111 8.35 1.37 2.52
CA ILE A 111 9.63 0.77 2.10
C ILE A 111 9.67 -0.72 2.40
N ILE A 112 9.00 -1.13 3.48
CA ILE A 112 8.83 -2.54 3.86
C ILE A 112 7.81 -3.14 2.90
N ASP A 113 8.28 -3.48 1.71
CA ASP A 113 7.46 -4.01 0.62
C ASP A 113 6.80 -5.35 0.99
N PHE A 114 5.68 -5.24 1.71
CA PHE A 114 4.84 -6.38 2.05
C PHE A 114 4.14 -7.00 0.81
N GLY A 115 4.16 -6.33 -0.34
CA GLY A 115 3.28 -6.69 -1.46
C GLY A 115 3.93 -7.36 -2.66
N ILE A 116 5.23 -7.18 -2.91
CA ILE A 116 5.83 -7.57 -4.19
C ILE A 116 6.67 -8.85 -4.10
N ASP A 117 7.28 -9.14 -2.95
CA ASP A 117 8.15 -10.32 -2.80
C ASP A 117 7.75 -11.22 -1.64
N ILE A 118 6.90 -12.22 -1.93
CA ILE A 118 6.46 -13.25 -0.96
C ILE A 118 7.65 -13.95 -0.27
N LYS A 119 8.81 -14.04 -0.93
CA LYS A 119 10.01 -14.64 -0.36
C LYS A 119 10.64 -13.74 0.71
N LYS A 120 10.59 -12.42 0.51
CA LYS A 120 11.09 -11.46 1.51
C LYS A 120 10.18 -11.35 2.72
N ALA A 121 8.86 -11.42 2.53
CA ALA A 121 7.90 -11.38 3.64
C ALA A 121 8.14 -12.46 4.71
N ASN A 122 8.64 -13.62 4.33
CA ASN A 122 8.96 -14.71 5.26
C ASN A 122 10.29 -14.52 6.01
N THR A 123 11.09 -13.52 5.66
CA THR A 123 12.44 -13.25 6.23
C THR A 123 12.52 -11.90 6.95
N LEU A 124 11.38 -11.23 7.17
CA LEU A 124 11.34 -9.95 7.87
C LEU A 124 11.89 -10.11 9.30
N ASN A 125 13.04 -9.50 9.53
CA ASN A 125 13.62 -9.40 10.86
C ASN A 125 13.11 -8.12 11.52
N LEU A 126 12.15 -8.28 12.42
CA LEU A 126 11.47 -7.17 13.09
C LEU A 126 12.46 -6.26 13.84
N GLY A 127 13.46 -6.85 14.52
CA GLY A 127 14.50 -6.07 15.19
C GLY A 127 15.30 -5.19 14.23
N LYS A 128 15.58 -5.70 13.03
CA LYS A 128 16.26 -4.93 11.99
C LYS A 128 15.39 -3.79 11.45
N ILE A 129 14.10 -4.03 11.27
CA ILE A 129 13.16 -2.98 10.82
C ILE A 129 13.16 -1.81 11.81
N VAL A 130 13.05 -2.12 13.11
CA VAL A 130 13.09 -1.13 14.18
C VAL A 130 14.42 -0.34 14.16
N GLU A 131 15.55 -1.04 14.00
CA GLU A 131 16.87 -0.42 13.89
C GLU A 131 17.00 0.47 12.66
N ASP A 132 16.53 0.00 11.51
CA ASP A 132 16.57 0.74 10.24
C ASP A 132 15.72 2.02 10.32
N ILE A 133 14.53 1.96 10.93
CA ILE A 133 13.67 3.14 11.17
C ILE A 133 14.38 4.16 12.06
N SER A 134 15.01 3.74 13.14
CA SER A 134 15.71 4.64 14.07
C SER A 134 16.86 5.38 13.42
N LYS A 135 17.53 4.76 12.44
CA LYS A 135 18.66 5.32 11.67
C LYS A 135 18.25 6.00 10.38
N MET A 136 16.96 5.97 10.02
CA MET A 136 16.47 6.52 8.76
C MET A 136 16.72 8.03 8.68
N THR A 137 17.38 8.44 7.59
CA THR A 137 17.48 9.83 7.17
C THR A 137 16.62 10.05 5.93
N LEU A 138 15.85 11.11 5.91
CA LEU A 138 15.04 11.47 4.75
C LEU A 138 15.91 12.21 3.73
N ALA A 139 15.81 11.87 2.45
CA ALA A 139 16.54 12.56 1.37
C ALA A 139 16.10 14.02 1.22
N LEU A 140 14.80 14.28 1.44
CA LEU A 140 14.21 15.60 1.57
C LEU A 140 13.38 15.58 2.85
N ASP A 141 13.70 16.47 3.78
CA ASP A 141 13.02 16.60 5.05
C ASP A 141 12.41 18.00 5.19
N ASP A 142 11.14 18.11 4.78
CA ASP A 142 10.33 19.33 4.92
C ASP A 142 9.47 19.30 6.19
N TYR A 143 9.88 18.56 7.22
CA TYR A 143 9.10 18.36 8.43
C TYR A 143 8.70 19.67 9.14
N ASP A 144 9.57 20.66 9.19
CA ASP A 144 9.23 21.94 9.81
C ASP A 144 8.12 22.67 9.07
N LYS A 145 8.14 22.65 7.72
CA LYS A 145 7.04 23.20 6.90
C LYS A 145 5.73 22.42 7.10
N PHE A 146 5.84 21.09 7.22
CA PHE A 146 4.70 20.26 7.55
C PHE A 146 4.09 20.63 8.91
N LYS A 147 4.92 20.82 9.96
CA LYS A 147 4.47 21.26 11.29
C LYS A 147 3.76 22.61 11.25
N GLU A 148 4.27 23.56 10.49
CA GLU A 148 3.63 24.88 10.30
C GLU A 148 2.25 24.71 9.66
N SER A 149 2.13 23.98 8.55
CA SER A 149 0.87 23.70 7.88
C SER A 149 -0.10 22.96 8.79
N LEU A 150 0.40 22.01 9.58
CA LEU A 150 -0.39 21.24 10.52
C LEU A 150 -0.97 22.10 11.64
N ARG A 151 -0.24 23.15 12.10
CA ARG A 151 -0.71 24.05 13.16
C ARG A 151 -2.03 24.70 12.80
N ASP A 152 -2.16 25.15 11.55
CA ASP A 152 -3.33 25.88 11.07
C ASP A 152 -4.48 24.94 10.59
N SER A 153 -4.18 23.65 10.43
CA SER A 153 -5.15 22.67 9.97
C SER A 153 -5.98 22.10 11.12
N THR A 154 -7.27 21.92 10.91
CA THR A 154 -8.17 21.21 11.84
C THR A 154 -8.51 19.80 11.34
N ASN A 155 -8.73 19.69 10.04
CA ASN A 155 -9.09 18.43 9.37
C ASN A 155 -7.95 17.97 8.48
N ILE A 156 -7.68 16.66 8.49
CA ILE A 156 -6.64 16.03 7.68
C ILE A 156 -7.30 14.91 6.89
N LEU A 157 -7.14 14.93 5.57
CA LEU A 157 -7.43 13.79 4.72
C LEU A 157 -6.16 12.95 4.62
N TYR A 158 -6.20 11.74 5.15
CA TYR A 158 -5.13 10.76 5.06
C TYR A 158 -5.50 9.73 4.00
N ILE A 159 -4.70 9.62 2.95
CA ILE A 159 -4.94 8.68 1.84
C ILE A 159 -3.97 7.51 2.03
N ALA A 160 -4.50 6.36 2.48
CA ALA A 160 -3.71 5.15 2.66
C ALA A 160 -3.46 4.43 1.34
N ASP A 161 -2.38 3.68 1.28
CA ASP A 161 -1.99 2.90 0.10
C ASP A 161 -2.13 1.40 0.37
N ASN A 162 -1.16 0.72 0.97
CA ASN A 162 -1.11 -0.73 1.00
C ASN A 162 -1.58 -1.35 2.33
N ALA A 163 -2.09 -2.59 2.25
CA ALA A 163 -2.22 -3.46 3.41
C ALA A 163 -0.83 -3.73 4.03
N GLY A 164 -0.77 -3.82 5.37
CA GLY A 164 0.48 -3.85 6.12
C GLY A 164 1.01 -2.44 6.38
N GLU A 165 1.19 -1.60 5.36
CA GLU A 165 1.57 -0.19 5.49
C GLU A 165 0.57 0.59 6.35
N ILE A 166 -0.73 0.39 6.16
CA ILE A 166 -1.80 1.05 6.91
C ILE A 166 -1.66 0.90 8.44
N VAL A 167 -1.00 -0.15 8.91
CA VAL A 167 -0.72 -0.35 10.34
C VAL A 167 0.37 0.61 10.83
N PHE A 168 1.37 0.91 10.00
CA PHE A 168 2.38 1.93 10.29
C PHE A 168 1.77 3.33 10.22
N ASP A 169 0.88 3.57 9.26
CA ASP A 169 0.10 4.80 9.14
C ASP A 169 -0.73 5.07 10.41
N LYS A 170 -1.30 4.02 11.01
CA LYS A 170 -2.07 4.13 12.26
C LYS A 170 -1.27 4.78 13.38
N ILE A 171 0.05 4.56 13.45
CA ILE A 171 0.94 5.20 14.43
C ILE A 171 1.00 6.70 14.19
N PHE A 172 1.19 7.11 12.94
CA PHE A 172 1.24 8.53 12.59
C PHE A 172 -0.13 9.22 12.78
N ILE A 173 -1.21 8.57 12.35
CA ILE A 173 -2.58 9.05 12.56
C ILE A 173 -2.87 9.25 14.05
N LYS A 174 -2.40 8.34 14.92
CA LYS A 174 -2.56 8.45 16.38
C LYS A 174 -1.90 9.73 16.92
N GLU A 175 -0.72 10.10 16.46
CA GLU A 175 -0.06 11.34 16.86
C GLU A 175 -0.81 12.58 16.32
N LEU A 176 -1.35 12.53 15.10
CA LEU A 176 -2.19 13.62 14.58
C LEU A 176 -3.45 13.81 15.42
N VAL A 177 -4.10 12.72 15.84
CA VAL A 177 -5.27 12.78 16.74
C VAL A 177 -4.90 13.32 18.12
N ARG A 178 -3.72 12.98 18.66
CA ARG A 178 -3.19 13.56 19.91
C ARG A 178 -3.01 15.07 19.85
N LEU A 179 -2.70 15.59 18.66
CA LEU A 179 -2.63 17.02 18.38
C LEU A 179 -4.00 17.67 18.12
N ASN A 180 -5.09 16.98 18.51
CA ASN A 180 -6.48 17.40 18.32
C ASN A 180 -6.86 17.62 16.84
N LYS A 181 -6.23 16.89 15.90
CA LYS A 181 -6.61 16.92 14.50
C LYS A 181 -7.72 15.90 14.23
N LYS A 182 -8.70 16.29 13.40
CA LYS A 182 -9.72 15.36 12.90
C LYS A 182 -9.16 14.70 11.64
N VAL A 183 -8.87 13.41 11.71
CA VAL A 183 -8.34 12.65 10.59
C VAL A 183 -9.47 11.88 9.89
N ILE A 184 -9.53 12.01 8.57
CA ILE A 184 -10.41 11.24 7.70
C ILE A 184 -9.51 10.31 6.91
N LEU A 185 -9.57 9.00 7.22
CA LEU A 185 -8.82 7.98 6.50
C LEU A 185 -9.58 7.57 5.24
N ALA A 186 -8.94 7.72 4.09
CA ALA A 186 -9.45 7.26 2.80
C ALA A 186 -8.69 6.00 2.35
N VAL A 187 -9.43 4.97 1.96
CA VAL A 187 -8.93 3.70 1.43
C VAL A 187 -9.60 3.39 0.10
N LYS A 188 -9.13 2.37 -0.60
CA LYS A 188 -9.76 1.95 -1.86
C LYS A 188 -11.15 1.39 -1.61
N SER A 189 -12.11 1.76 -2.48
CA SER A 189 -13.48 1.25 -2.43
C SER A 189 -13.60 -0.20 -2.91
N GLU A 190 -12.69 -0.65 -3.77
CA GLU A 190 -12.64 -1.99 -4.34
C GLU A 190 -11.22 -2.55 -4.29
N PRO A 191 -11.08 -3.88 -4.15
CA PRO A 191 -9.77 -4.51 -4.14
C PRO A 191 -8.99 -4.27 -5.44
N ILE A 192 -7.77 -3.79 -5.31
CA ILE A 192 -6.80 -3.63 -6.39
C ILE A 192 -5.41 -3.94 -5.82
N ILE A 193 -4.70 -4.90 -6.38
CA ILE A 193 -3.42 -5.39 -5.86
C ILE A 193 -3.51 -5.63 -4.34
N ASN A 194 -2.50 -5.17 -3.61
CA ASN A 194 -2.44 -5.20 -2.14
C ASN A 194 -2.89 -3.88 -1.48
N ASP A 195 -3.56 -2.99 -2.22
CA ASP A 195 -4.06 -1.74 -1.66
C ASP A 195 -5.06 -1.98 -0.53
N ALA A 196 -4.98 -1.14 0.49
CA ALA A 196 -5.87 -1.21 1.64
C ALA A 196 -7.31 -0.84 1.26
N THR A 197 -8.24 -1.64 1.75
CA THR A 197 -9.69 -1.44 1.62
C THR A 197 -10.31 -1.13 2.97
N MET A 198 -11.63 -0.95 3.01
CA MET A 198 -12.36 -0.72 4.26
C MET A 198 -12.17 -1.87 5.27
N GLU A 199 -12.03 -3.12 4.78
CA GLU A 199 -11.81 -4.28 5.64
C GLU A 199 -10.45 -4.17 6.37
N ASP A 200 -9.42 -3.70 5.67
CA ASP A 200 -8.08 -3.48 6.24
C ASP A 200 -8.05 -2.28 7.22
N ALA A 201 -8.86 -1.25 6.94
CA ALA A 201 -8.92 -0.04 7.77
C ALA A 201 -9.64 -0.23 9.11
N VAL A 202 -10.51 -1.24 9.24
CA VAL A 202 -11.27 -1.52 10.48
C VAL A 202 -10.64 -2.64 11.33
N GLU A 203 -9.65 -3.37 10.80
CA GLU A 203 -8.88 -4.37 11.53
C GLU A 203 -7.88 -3.71 12.51
#